data_8b86a5e4d55178e03eb17e527d36f327
#
_entry.id   8b86a5e4d55178e03eb17e527d36f327
#
_cell.length_a   1.000
_cell.length_b   1.000
_cell.length_c   1.000
_cell.angle_alpha   90.00
_cell.angle_beta   90.00
_cell.angle_gamma   90.00
#
_symmetry.space_group_name_H-M   'P 1'
#
loop_
_entity.id
_entity.type
_entity.pdbx_description
1 polymer ?
#
loop_
_entity_poly.entity_id
_entity_poly.type
_entity_poly.pdbx_seq_one_letter_code
_entity_poly.pdbx_strand_id
1 'polypeptide(L)'
;MNTSKTTTLIEKLVFDNKIHVVLNTGDRLTLPYDYTERIKKADKAQLQNYRLIGGGRGIHFPDIDEDISLNGILRYKTSHDLLAS
;
A
#
# COMPACT_ATOMS: atom_id res chain seq x y z
N MET A 1 -6.15 25.57 -11.35
CA MET A 1 -6.08 25.37 -10.96
C MET A 1 -6.14 24.79 -10.40
N ASN A 2 -5.91 24.46 -10.23
CA ASN A 2 -5.85 23.81 -9.72
C ASN A 2 -6.09 23.13 -9.14
N THR A 3 -6.37 23.11 -9.60
CA THR A 3 -6.56 22.37 -9.16
C THR A 3 -6.06 21.39 -8.44
N SER A 4 -5.33 21.46 -8.79
CA SER A 4 -4.85 20.45 -8.29
C SER A 4 -4.91 20.20 -6.88
N LYS A 5 -5.85 20.10 -6.38
CA LYS A 5 -6.09 19.83 -4.98
C LYS A 5 -6.44 18.40 -4.70
N THR A 6 -6.28 17.52 -5.65
CA THR A 6 -6.60 16.11 -5.46
C THR A 6 -5.61 15.50 -4.47
N THR A 7 -6.13 15.01 -3.35
CA THR A 7 -5.32 14.27 -2.39
C THR A 7 -5.03 12.88 -2.94
N THR A 8 -3.78 12.44 -2.83
CA THR A 8 -3.42 11.09 -3.23
C THR A 8 -3.96 10.09 -2.22
N LEU A 9 -4.75 9.15 -2.68
CA LEU A 9 -5.37 8.14 -1.83
C LEU A 9 -5.26 6.78 -2.49
N ILE A 10 -5.30 5.73 -1.66
CA ILE A 10 -5.31 4.36 -2.15
C ILE A 10 -6.73 4.04 -2.61
N GLU A 11 -6.85 3.44 -3.79
CA GLU A 11 -8.13 2.96 -4.28
C GLU A 11 -8.34 1.49 -4.02
N LYS A 12 -7.31 0.69 -4.24
CA LYS A 12 -7.42 -0.75 -4.07
C LYS A 12 -6.04 -1.38 -4.08
N LEU A 13 -6.01 -2.65 -3.71
CA LEU A 13 -4.81 -3.48 -3.83
C LEU A 13 -5.04 -4.55 -4.89
N VAL A 14 -4.00 -4.87 -5.62
CA VAL A 14 -4.01 -5.98 -6.56
C VAL A 14 -2.85 -6.90 -6.16
N PHE A 15 -3.16 -8.19 -6.00
CA PHE A 15 -2.18 -9.17 -5.53
C PHE A 15 -1.76 -10.05 -6.70
N ASP A 16 -0.51 -9.91 -7.06
CA ASP A 16 0.10 -10.63 -8.16
C ASP A 16 1.43 -11.18 -7.63
N ASN A 17 2.49 -11.18 -8.40
CA ASN A 17 3.80 -11.53 -7.86
C ASN A 17 4.34 -10.46 -6.90
N LYS A 18 3.71 -9.30 -6.89
CA LYS A 18 3.95 -8.24 -5.90
C LYS A 18 2.60 -7.71 -5.43
N ILE A 19 2.62 -6.93 -4.35
CA ILE A 19 1.42 -6.23 -3.90
C ILE A 19 1.40 -4.89 -4.63
N HIS A 20 0.35 -4.67 -5.41
CA HIS A 20 0.19 -3.42 -6.15
C HIS A 20 -0.79 -2.53 -5.40
N VAL A 21 -0.34 -1.35 -5.02
CA VAL A 21 -1.18 -0.36 -4.35
C VAL A 21 -1.60 0.64 -5.43
N VAL A 22 -2.86 0.56 -5.83
CA VAL A 22 -3.39 1.40 -6.91
C VAL A 22 -3.91 2.68 -6.31
N LEU A 23 -3.45 3.81 -6.81
CA LEU A 23 -3.80 5.12 -6.28
C LEU A 23 -4.87 5.77 -7.14
N ASN A 24 -5.57 6.72 -6.54
CA ASN A 24 -6.62 7.45 -7.24
C ASN A 24 -6.08 8.33 -8.37
N THR A 25 -4.79 8.55 -8.41
CA THR A 25 -4.15 9.31 -9.48
C THR A 25 -3.94 8.47 -10.73
N GLY A 26 -4.15 7.14 -10.64
CA GLY A 26 -3.81 6.23 -11.70
C GLY A 26 -2.44 5.62 -11.56
N ASP A 27 -1.64 6.13 -10.63
CA ASP A 27 -0.33 5.57 -10.36
C ASP A 27 -0.45 4.29 -9.55
N ARG A 28 0.62 3.51 -9.57
CA ARG A 28 0.67 2.24 -8.88
C ARG A 28 2.00 2.12 -8.15
N LEU A 29 1.92 1.80 -6.86
CA LEU A 29 3.10 1.52 -6.05
C LEU A 29 3.17 0.02 -5.83
N THR A 30 4.36 -0.55 -5.86
CA THR A 30 4.52 -1.99 -5.63
C THR A 30 5.26 -2.22 -4.33
N LEU A 31 4.80 -3.23 -3.59
CA LEU A 31 5.41 -3.64 -2.35
C LEU A 31 5.74 -5.12 -2.44
N PRO A 32 6.87 -5.54 -1.86
CA PRO A 32 7.17 -6.96 -1.76
C PRO A 32 6.28 -7.62 -0.72
N TYR A 33 6.14 -8.94 -0.80
CA TYR A 33 5.33 -9.67 0.17
C TYR A 33 5.98 -9.76 1.54
N ASP A 34 7.22 -9.32 1.67
CA ASP A 34 7.90 -9.24 2.96
C ASP A 34 8.03 -7.80 3.46
N TYR A 35 7.12 -6.93 3.00
CA TYR A 35 7.13 -5.52 3.39
C TYR A 35 7.11 -5.35 4.91
N THR A 36 6.28 -6.14 5.61
CA THR A 36 6.32 -6.22 7.08
C THR A 36 6.37 -7.68 7.48
N GLU A 37 6.77 -7.93 8.74
CA GLU A 37 6.83 -9.31 9.23
C GLU A 37 5.47 -9.98 9.18
N ARG A 38 4.42 -9.26 9.52
CA ARG A 38 3.07 -9.83 9.52
C ARG A 38 2.61 -10.15 8.12
N ILE A 39 2.90 -9.28 7.16
CA ILE A 39 2.56 -9.52 5.76
C ILE A 39 3.34 -10.72 5.24
N LYS A 40 4.62 -10.82 5.61
CA LYS A 40 5.47 -11.91 5.17
C LYS A 40 4.92 -13.27 5.59
N LYS A 41 4.35 -13.34 6.80
CA LYS A 41 3.83 -14.58 7.35
C LYS A 41 2.40 -14.89 6.94
N ALA A 42 1.72 -13.94 6.32
CA ALA A 42 0.33 -14.09 5.92
C ALA A 42 0.23 -14.88 4.63
N ASP A 43 -0.90 -15.58 4.47
CA ASP A 43 -1.19 -16.16 3.16
C ASP A 43 -1.97 -15.14 2.32
N LYS A 44 -2.12 -15.45 1.05
CA LYS A 44 -2.72 -14.51 0.12
C LYS A 44 -4.18 -14.24 0.47
N ALA A 45 -4.90 -15.25 0.92
CA ALA A 45 -6.31 -15.08 1.28
C ALA A 45 -6.46 -14.07 2.43
N GLN A 46 -5.55 -14.14 3.40
CA GLN A 46 -5.57 -13.19 4.52
C GLN A 46 -5.30 -11.77 4.06
N LEU A 47 -4.39 -11.59 3.11
CA LEU A 47 -4.08 -10.28 2.58
C LEU A 47 -5.20 -9.73 1.72
N GLN A 48 -5.92 -10.60 1.01
CA GLN A 48 -7.03 -10.16 0.18
C GLN A 48 -8.22 -9.68 0.99
N ASN A 49 -8.28 -10.06 2.28
CA ASN A 49 -9.32 -9.59 3.18
C ASN A 49 -8.88 -8.29 3.84
N TYR A 50 -8.61 -7.27 3.03
CA TYR A 50 -8.16 -5.99 3.52
C TYR A 50 -9.28 -4.96 3.47
N ARG A 51 -9.11 -3.87 4.20
CA ARG A 51 -10.00 -2.73 4.14
C ARG A 51 -9.18 -1.46 4.04
N LEU A 52 -9.70 -0.51 3.29
CA LEU A 52 -9.09 0.82 3.28
C LEU A 52 -9.59 1.58 4.51
N ILE A 53 -8.71 2.33 5.14
CA ILE A 53 -9.06 3.15 6.30
C ILE A 53 -8.69 4.60 5.99
N GLY A 54 -9.36 5.52 6.67
CA GLY A 54 -9.12 6.93 6.46
C GLY A 54 -9.41 7.39 5.05
N GLY A 55 -10.37 6.73 4.37
CA GLY A 55 -10.72 7.11 3.01
C GLY A 55 -9.64 6.82 1.99
N GLY A 56 -8.75 5.88 2.29
CA GLY A 56 -7.64 5.55 1.38
C GLY A 56 -6.29 6.02 1.87
N ARG A 57 -6.22 6.51 3.11
CA ARG A 57 -4.94 6.92 3.68
C ARG A 57 -4.16 5.75 4.25
N GLY A 58 -4.82 4.63 4.45
CA GLY A 58 -4.16 3.44 4.98
C GLY A 58 -4.91 2.19 4.63
N ILE A 59 -4.34 1.06 5.00
CA ILE A 59 -4.88 -0.26 4.73
C ILE A 59 -4.84 -1.05 6.02
N HIS A 60 -5.97 -1.69 6.34
CA HIS A 60 -6.07 -2.57 7.51
C HIS A 60 -6.25 -4.00 7.03
N PHE A 61 -5.44 -4.90 7.57
CA PHE A 61 -5.53 -6.34 7.31
C PHE A 61 -6.05 -7.00 8.59
N PRO A 62 -7.36 -7.24 8.70
CA PRO A 62 -7.91 -7.73 9.96
C PRO A 62 -7.44 -9.12 10.36
N ASP A 63 -7.17 -10.00 9.39
CA ASP A 63 -6.79 -11.38 9.71
C ASP A 63 -5.42 -11.48 10.33
N ILE A 64 -4.57 -10.48 10.15
CA ILE A 64 -3.20 -10.48 10.70
C ILE A 64 -2.97 -9.28 11.61
N ASP A 65 -4.02 -8.52 11.90
CA ASP A 65 -3.95 -7.36 12.80
C ASP A 65 -2.84 -6.39 12.40
N GLU A 66 -2.80 -6.03 11.13
CA GLU A 66 -1.76 -5.17 10.60
C GLU A 66 -2.36 -3.95 9.92
N ASP A 67 -1.76 -2.79 10.18
CA ASP A 67 -2.12 -1.53 9.52
C ASP A 67 -0.89 -0.99 8.82
N ILE A 68 -1.07 -0.54 7.58
CA ILE A 68 0.00 0.16 6.89
C ILE A 68 -0.56 1.46 6.33
N SER A 69 0.25 2.50 6.34
CA SER A 69 -0.20 3.81 5.91
C SER A 69 0.39 4.14 4.55
N LEU A 70 -0.35 4.95 3.78
CA LEU A 70 0.17 5.43 2.50
C LEU A 70 1.46 6.23 2.71
N ASN A 71 1.50 7.06 3.75
CA ASN A 71 2.72 7.81 4.05
C ASN A 71 3.90 6.89 4.31
N GLY A 72 3.67 5.79 5.02
CA GLY A 72 4.72 4.81 5.26
C GLY A 72 5.20 4.16 3.97
N ILE A 73 4.27 3.84 3.08
CA ILE A 73 4.60 3.24 1.79
C ILE A 73 5.43 4.23 0.97
N LEU A 74 5.01 5.48 0.93
CA LEU A 74 5.73 6.49 0.14
C LEU A 74 7.14 6.69 0.67
N ARG A 75 7.31 6.69 1.99
CA ARG A 75 8.63 6.81 2.60
C ARG A 75 9.51 5.60 2.25
N TYR A 76 8.92 4.42 2.30
CA TYR A 76 9.62 3.19 1.96
C TYR A 76 10.10 3.24 0.51
N LYS A 77 9.24 3.64 -0.42
CA LYS A 77 9.59 3.70 -1.82
C LYS A 77 10.68 4.73 -2.07
N THR A 78 10.56 5.89 -1.45
CA THR A 78 11.55 6.94 -1.61
C THR A 78 12.93 6.49 -1.09
N SER A 79 12.95 5.87 0.08
CA SER A 79 14.20 5.38 0.65
C SER A 79 14.84 4.32 -0.23
N HIS A 80 14.04 3.41 -0.76
CA HIS A 80 14.57 2.35 -1.61
C HIS A 80 15.04 2.88 -2.95
N ASP A 81 14.36 3.86 -3.50
CA ASP A 81 14.79 4.49 -4.74
C ASP A 81 16.13 5.19 -4.56
N LEU A 82 16.30 5.90 -3.43
CA LEU A 82 17.56 6.56 -3.13
C LEU A 82 18.66 5.55 -2.93
N LEU A 83 18.39 4.46 -2.25
CA LEU A 83 19.40 3.43 -2.01
C LEU A 83 19.76 2.69 -3.30
N ALA A 84 18.83 2.58 -4.21
CA ALA A 84 19.06 1.87 -5.46
C ALA A 84 19.92 2.67 -6.43
N SER A 85 19.94 3.96 -6.26
CA SER A 85 20.76 4.80 -7.11
C SER A 85 22.16 4.96 -6.54
#